data_d7f2938bdb3618a574f9ba8b3f665885
#
_entry.id   d7f2938bdb3618a574f9ba8b3f665885
#
_cell.length_a   1.000
_cell.length_b   1.000
_cell.length_c   1.000
_cell.angle_alpha   90.00
_cell.angle_beta   90.00
_cell.angle_gamma   90.00
#
_symmetry.space_group_name_H-M   'P 1'
#
loop_
_entity.id
_entity.type
_entity.pdbx_description
1 polymer ?
#
loop_
_entity_poly.entity_id
_entity_poly.type
_entity_poly.pdbx_seq_one_letter_code
_entity_poly.pdbx_strand_id
1 'polypeptide(L)'
;MRHSIRIGSALLDVVVALTLLGSSGVALIALVGQTARTMRAVAFTERETRLAALQLDRFVLYDRAQLLAMAGRHELRDWSLDVEQVDPDLFDVTIARSNTGPPLLRTTVYRPDSIDAPAP
;
A
#
# COMPACT_ATOMS: atom_id res chain seq x y z
N MET A 1 53.95 40.23 6.36
CA MET A 1 52.51 40.35 5.94
C MET A 1 51.98 39.21 5.07
N ARG A 2 52.77 38.56 4.26
CA ARG A 2 52.32 37.47 3.39
C ARG A 2 51.97 36.17 4.14
N HIS A 3 52.52 35.92 5.33
CA HIS A 3 52.23 34.70 6.13
C HIS A 3 50.90 34.72 6.87
N SER A 4 50.41 35.91 7.31
CA SER A 4 49.15 36.03 8.01
C SER A 4 47.94 35.82 7.09
N ILE A 5 48.05 36.19 5.81
CA ILE A 5 46.99 35.95 4.82
C ILE A 5 46.86 34.45 4.47
N ARG A 6 47.96 33.72 4.43
CA ARG A 6 47.96 32.27 4.18
C ARG A 6 47.34 31.49 5.34
N ILE A 7 47.58 31.89 6.57
CA ILE A 7 47.01 31.23 7.76
C ILE A 7 45.50 31.52 7.82
N GLY A 8 45.04 32.71 7.53
CA GLY A 8 43.62 33.05 7.45
C GLY A 8 42.89 32.29 6.36
N SER A 9 43.51 32.12 5.19
CA SER A 9 42.97 31.31 4.10
C SER A 9 42.90 29.82 4.44
N ALA A 10 43.93 29.28 5.08
CA ALA A 10 43.93 27.85 5.51
C ALA A 10 42.86 27.58 6.60
N LEU A 11 42.65 28.53 7.52
CA LEU A 11 41.59 28.42 8.54
C LEU A 11 40.21 28.49 7.89
N LEU A 12 40.02 29.37 6.92
CA LEU A 12 38.78 29.48 6.19
C LEU A 12 38.46 28.18 5.44
N ASP A 13 39.44 27.60 4.77
CA ASP A 13 39.30 26.33 4.07
C ASP A 13 38.92 25.17 5.02
N VAL A 14 39.49 25.12 6.19
CA VAL A 14 39.16 24.12 7.23
C VAL A 14 37.73 24.32 7.71
N VAL A 15 37.30 25.54 7.97
CA VAL A 15 35.93 25.86 8.42
C VAL A 15 34.92 25.50 7.32
N VAL A 16 35.20 25.83 6.07
CA VAL A 16 34.33 25.46 4.94
C VAL A 16 34.26 23.96 4.79
N ALA A 17 35.39 23.26 4.85
CA ALA A 17 35.43 21.82 4.77
C ALA A 17 34.64 21.14 5.89
N LEU A 18 34.78 21.61 7.12
CA LEU A 18 34.02 21.10 8.27
C LEU A 18 32.53 21.37 8.14
N THR A 19 32.14 22.54 7.63
CA THR A 19 30.74 22.89 7.41
C THR A 19 30.12 22.00 6.32
N LEU A 20 30.81 21.78 5.23
CA LEU A 20 30.37 20.87 4.15
C LEU A 20 30.26 19.42 4.64
N LEU A 21 31.25 18.96 5.41
CA LEU A 21 31.24 17.60 5.97
C LEU A 21 30.10 17.43 6.97
N GLY A 22 29.89 18.40 7.84
CA GLY A 22 28.81 18.37 8.82
C GLY A 22 27.41 18.38 8.15
N SER A 23 27.22 19.24 7.16
CA SER A 23 25.94 19.33 6.44
C SER A 23 25.64 18.06 5.63
N SER A 24 26.64 17.49 4.99
CA SER A 24 26.48 16.22 4.26
C SER A 24 26.19 15.04 5.19
N GLY A 25 26.81 15.01 6.36
CA GLY A 25 26.55 14.00 7.37
C GLY A 25 25.10 14.05 7.87
N VAL A 26 24.60 15.22 8.16
CA VAL A 26 23.19 15.42 8.57
C VAL A 26 22.23 15.01 7.45
N ALA A 27 22.52 15.37 6.21
CA ALA A 27 21.71 14.99 5.06
C ALA A 27 21.66 13.46 4.88
N LEU A 28 22.78 12.76 5.07
CA LEU A 28 22.83 11.30 5.02
C LEU A 28 22.00 10.65 6.12
N ILE A 29 22.06 11.15 7.34
CA ILE A 29 21.27 10.63 8.46
C ILE A 29 19.79 10.84 8.20
N ALA A 30 19.40 12.01 7.70
CA ALA A 30 18.03 12.31 7.33
C ALA A 30 17.52 11.36 6.22
N LEU A 31 18.34 11.11 5.20
CA LEU A 31 18.01 10.21 4.10
C LEU A 31 17.81 8.76 4.58
N VAL A 32 18.71 8.26 5.43
CA VAL A 32 18.58 6.92 6.02
C VAL A 32 17.32 6.82 6.88
N GLY A 33 17.02 7.82 7.67
CA GLY A 33 15.80 7.88 8.47
C GLY A 33 14.53 7.88 7.62
N GLN A 34 14.53 8.62 6.52
CA GLN A 34 13.41 8.65 5.57
C GLN A 34 13.24 7.29 4.87
N THR A 35 14.33 6.69 4.42
CA THR A 35 14.30 5.36 3.79
C THR A 35 13.75 4.30 4.73
N ALA A 36 14.17 4.31 5.99
CA ALA A 36 13.65 3.38 7.00
C ALA A 36 12.15 3.55 7.24
N ARG A 37 11.65 4.78 7.28
CA ARG A 37 10.21 5.07 7.41
C ARG A 37 9.44 4.58 6.18
N THR A 38 9.96 4.83 4.99
CA THR A 38 9.34 4.38 3.74
C THR A 38 9.30 2.86 3.66
N MET A 39 10.37 2.17 4.03
CA MET A 39 10.40 0.71 4.06
C MET A 39 9.38 0.12 5.05
N ARG A 40 9.22 0.72 6.22
CA ARG A 40 8.20 0.29 7.18
C ARG A 40 6.79 0.50 6.66
N ALA A 41 6.53 1.63 6.01
CA ALA A 41 5.23 1.93 5.41
C ALA A 41 4.91 0.94 4.28
N VAL A 42 5.88 0.65 3.41
CA VAL A 42 5.72 -0.34 2.32
C VAL A 42 5.48 -1.74 2.88
N ALA A 43 6.26 -2.17 3.86
CA ALA A 43 6.09 -3.50 4.48
C ALA A 43 4.71 -3.63 5.16
N PHE A 44 4.24 -2.58 5.79
CA PHE A 44 2.90 -2.55 6.40
C PHE A 44 1.81 -2.67 5.33
N THR A 45 1.89 -1.89 4.26
CA THR A 45 0.94 -1.93 3.15
C THR A 45 0.95 -3.29 2.44
N GLU A 46 2.13 -3.86 2.22
CA GLU A 46 2.27 -5.19 1.62
C GLU A 46 1.62 -6.27 2.48
N ARG A 47 1.82 -6.22 3.78
CA ARG A 47 1.19 -7.17 4.72
C ARG A 47 -0.32 -7.05 4.71
N GLU A 48 -0.86 -5.84 4.71
CA GLU A 48 -2.30 -5.60 4.64
C GLU A 48 -2.89 -6.08 3.32
N THR A 49 -2.23 -5.78 2.21
CA THR A 49 -2.67 -6.23 0.89
C THR A 49 -2.67 -7.77 0.80
N ARG A 50 -1.68 -8.43 1.37
CA ARG A 50 -1.61 -9.89 1.42
C ARG A 50 -2.75 -10.50 2.25
N LEU A 51 -3.06 -9.91 3.39
CA LEU A 51 -4.19 -10.35 4.21
C LEU A 51 -5.53 -10.12 3.49
N ALA A 52 -5.68 -8.99 2.83
CA ALA A 52 -6.86 -8.70 2.01
C ALA A 52 -7.01 -9.69 0.85
N ALA A 53 -5.91 -10.05 0.18
CA ALA A 53 -5.91 -11.05 -0.89
C ALA A 53 -6.34 -12.43 -0.38
N LEU A 54 -5.89 -12.85 0.79
CA LEU A 54 -6.31 -14.11 1.41
C LEU A 54 -7.81 -14.13 1.74
N GLN A 55 -8.36 -13.01 2.16
CA GLN A 55 -9.79 -12.89 2.38
C GLN A 55 -10.57 -12.95 1.06
N LEU A 56 -10.05 -12.25 0.04
CA LEU A 56 -10.67 -12.22 -1.28
C LEU A 56 -10.73 -13.60 -1.92
N ASP A 57 -9.69 -14.41 -1.78
CA ASP A 57 -9.63 -15.77 -2.31
C ASP A 57 -10.77 -16.65 -1.80
N ARG A 58 -11.22 -16.44 -0.59
CA ARG A 58 -12.37 -17.15 -0.04
C ARG A 58 -13.66 -16.80 -0.77
N PHE A 59 -13.85 -15.54 -1.14
CA PHE A 59 -15.04 -15.07 -1.85
C PHE A 59 -15.05 -15.48 -3.32
N VAL A 60 -13.89 -15.63 -3.92
CA VAL A 60 -13.76 -16.12 -5.29
C VAL A 60 -14.26 -17.58 -5.41
N LEU A 61 -14.22 -18.35 -4.32
CA LEU A 61 -14.72 -19.71 -4.28
C LEU A 61 -16.25 -19.79 -4.08
N TYR A 62 -16.91 -18.69 -3.75
CA TYR A 62 -18.36 -18.68 -3.57
C TYR A 62 -19.10 -18.86 -4.88
N ASP A 63 -20.16 -19.62 -4.82
CA ASP A 63 -21.07 -19.76 -5.94
C ASP A 63 -22.00 -18.53 -6.08
N ARG A 64 -22.77 -18.49 -7.15
CA ARG A 64 -23.67 -17.37 -7.40
C ARG A 64 -24.68 -17.13 -6.29
N ALA A 65 -25.26 -18.19 -5.73
CA ALA A 65 -26.25 -18.08 -4.67
C ALA A 65 -25.65 -17.48 -3.39
N GLN A 66 -24.42 -17.87 -3.06
CA GLN A 66 -23.68 -17.34 -1.93
C GLN A 66 -23.32 -15.86 -2.14
N LEU A 67 -22.89 -15.49 -3.34
CA LEU A 67 -22.59 -14.09 -3.66
C LEU A 67 -23.84 -13.21 -3.62
N LEU A 68 -24.96 -13.69 -4.11
CA LEU A 68 -26.25 -12.98 -4.02
C LEU A 68 -26.71 -12.82 -2.57
N ALA A 69 -26.53 -13.84 -1.74
CA ALA A 69 -26.85 -13.78 -0.31
C ALA A 69 -25.94 -12.78 0.43
N MET A 70 -24.73 -12.53 -0.07
CA MET A 70 -23.77 -11.58 0.48
C MET A 70 -23.77 -10.24 -0.22
N ALA A 71 -24.70 -9.97 -1.14
CA ALA A 71 -24.81 -8.68 -1.80
C ALA A 71 -24.98 -7.55 -0.77
N GLY A 72 -24.23 -6.47 -0.96
CA GLY A 72 -24.21 -5.32 -0.08
C GLY A 72 -22.91 -5.16 0.68
N ARG A 73 -22.89 -4.22 1.60
CA ARG A 73 -21.73 -3.88 2.39
C ARG A 73 -21.75 -4.66 3.72
N HIS A 74 -20.70 -5.38 3.95
CA HIS A 74 -20.48 -6.11 5.21
C HIS A 74 -19.25 -5.55 5.93
N GLU A 75 -19.42 -5.20 7.19
CA GLU A 75 -18.31 -4.80 8.03
C GLU A 75 -17.79 -6.00 8.81
N LEU A 76 -16.55 -6.34 8.52
CA LEU A 76 -15.75 -7.27 9.29
C LEU A 76 -14.86 -6.44 10.23
N ARG A 77 -14.49 -6.96 11.35
CA ARG A 77 -13.75 -6.31 12.45
C ARG A 77 -12.83 -5.13 12.04
N ASP A 78 -11.95 -5.33 11.08
CA ASP A 78 -10.99 -4.33 10.59
C ASP A 78 -11.15 -4.04 9.10
N TRP A 79 -12.08 -4.70 8.43
CA TRP A 79 -12.27 -4.70 6.99
C TRP A 79 -13.71 -4.45 6.63
N SER A 80 -13.94 -3.75 5.56
CA SER A 80 -15.25 -3.68 4.91
C SER A 80 -15.22 -4.45 3.60
N LEU A 81 -16.19 -5.30 3.42
CA LEU A 81 -16.43 -6.04 2.19
C LEU A 81 -17.67 -5.48 1.53
N ASP A 82 -17.55 -5.13 0.28
CA ASP A 82 -18.66 -4.68 -0.54
C ASP A 82 -18.80 -5.63 -1.74
N VAL A 83 -19.96 -6.23 -1.87
CA VAL A 83 -20.31 -7.12 -2.97
C VAL A 83 -21.42 -6.47 -3.76
N GLU A 84 -21.13 -6.07 -4.99
CA GLU A 84 -22.05 -5.44 -5.90
C GLU A 84 -22.31 -6.33 -7.12
N GLN A 85 -23.55 -6.54 -7.44
CA GLN A 85 -23.90 -7.20 -8.70
C GLN A 85 -23.97 -6.13 -9.80
N VAL A 86 -22.98 -6.17 -10.69
CA VAL A 86 -22.88 -5.21 -11.82
C VAL A 86 -23.75 -5.66 -12.98
N ASP A 87 -23.72 -6.93 -13.28
CA ASP A 87 -24.52 -7.61 -14.30
C ASP A 87 -25.10 -8.89 -13.71
N PRO A 88 -26.12 -9.52 -14.34
CA PRO A 88 -26.68 -10.76 -13.83
C PRO A 88 -25.64 -11.86 -13.51
N ASP A 89 -24.54 -11.87 -14.24
CA ASP A 89 -23.48 -12.87 -14.11
C ASP A 89 -22.16 -12.31 -13.56
N LEU A 90 -22.10 -11.01 -13.33
CA LEU A 90 -20.89 -10.32 -12.90
C LEU A 90 -21.07 -9.70 -11.51
N PHE A 91 -20.17 -10.05 -10.63
CA PHE A 91 -20.11 -9.53 -9.26
C PHE A 91 -18.78 -8.81 -9.03
N ASP A 92 -18.84 -7.59 -8.54
CA ASP A 92 -17.69 -6.87 -8.06
C ASP A 92 -17.55 -7.05 -6.56
N VAL A 93 -16.40 -7.52 -6.14
CA VAL A 93 -16.06 -7.69 -4.74
C VAL A 93 -14.93 -6.72 -4.40
N THR A 94 -15.21 -5.81 -3.50
CA THR A 94 -14.27 -4.79 -3.05
C THR A 94 -13.97 -4.98 -1.58
N ILE A 95 -12.70 -5.02 -1.25
CA ILE A 95 -12.23 -5.05 0.15
C ILE A 95 -11.53 -3.72 0.45
N ALA A 96 -11.97 -3.06 1.49
CA ALA A 96 -11.39 -1.85 2.02
C ALA A 96 -11.13 -2.02 3.52
N ARG A 97 -10.29 -1.15 4.07
CA ARG A 97 -10.14 -1.07 5.52
C ARG A 97 -11.39 -0.42 6.12
N SER A 98 -11.83 -0.97 7.25
CA SER A 98 -13.02 -0.49 7.96
C SER A 98 -13.06 1.02 8.07
N ASN A 99 -14.15 1.58 7.66
CA ASN A 99 -14.63 2.90 7.98
C ASN A 99 -14.19 4.13 7.19
N THR A 100 -13.44 4.12 6.13
CA THR A 100 -13.25 5.30 5.26
C THR A 100 -11.99 5.26 4.39
N GLY A 101 -11.29 4.16 4.37
CA GLY A 101 -10.10 4.02 3.55
C GLY A 101 -10.44 3.80 2.07
N PRO A 102 -9.50 4.12 1.18
CA PRO A 102 -9.61 3.74 -0.20
C PRO A 102 -9.68 2.21 -0.33
N PRO A 103 -10.34 1.68 -1.37
CA PRO A 103 -10.39 0.24 -1.60
C PRO A 103 -8.97 -0.31 -1.75
N LEU A 104 -8.67 -1.37 -1.00
CA LEU A 104 -7.37 -2.04 -1.05
C LEU A 104 -7.28 -2.99 -2.24
N LEU A 105 -8.35 -3.75 -2.46
CA LEU A 105 -8.44 -4.71 -3.56
C LEU A 105 -9.87 -4.73 -4.09
N ARG A 106 -9.96 -4.85 -5.40
CA ARG A 106 -11.22 -5.05 -6.13
C ARG A 106 -11.03 -6.19 -7.13
N THR A 107 -11.98 -7.08 -7.17
CA THR A 107 -12.01 -8.15 -8.18
C THR A 107 -13.40 -8.29 -8.75
N THR A 108 -13.47 -8.68 -10.00
CA THR A 108 -14.72 -9.00 -10.66
C THR A 108 -14.81 -10.51 -10.84
N VAL A 109 -15.89 -11.09 -10.34
CA VAL A 109 -16.14 -12.53 -10.38
C VAL A 109 -17.26 -12.80 -11.37
N TYR A 110 -16.99 -13.63 -12.36
CA TYR A 110 -17.99 -14.12 -13.31
C TYR A 110 -18.62 -15.41 -12.80
N ARG A 111 -19.94 -15.40 -12.63
CA ARG A 111 -20.74 -16.55 -12.20
C ARG A 111 -21.99 -16.63 -13.04
N PRO A 112 -21.95 -17.33 -14.19
CA PRO A 112 -23.10 -17.48 -15.03
C PRO A 112 -24.20 -18.27 -14.31
N ASP A 113 -25.41 -17.99 -14.69
CA ASP A 113 -26.53 -18.79 -14.24
C ASP A 113 -26.37 -20.22 -14.74
N SER A 114 -26.43 -21.20 -13.87
CA SER A 114 -26.16 -22.59 -14.18
C SER A 114 -27.19 -23.27 -15.08
N ILE A 115 -28.09 -22.48 -15.65
CA ILE A 115 -29.12 -22.96 -16.57
C ILE A 115 -28.52 -23.43 -17.91
N ASP A 116 -27.30 -22.98 -18.25
CA ASP A 116 -26.62 -23.34 -19.49
C ASP A 116 -25.56 -24.46 -19.33
N ALA A 117 -25.55 -25.16 -18.24
CA ALA A 117 -24.75 -26.38 -18.19
C ALA A 117 -25.31 -27.37 -19.24
N PRO A 118 -24.52 -27.78 -20.27
CA PRO A 118 -24.99 -28.73 -21.20
C PRO A 118 -25.43 -30.00 -20.50
N ALA A 119 -26.66 -30.38 -20.70
CA ALA A 119 -27.17 -31.64 -20.21
C ALA A 119 -26.24 -32.81 -20.65
N PRO A 120 -25.83 -33.66 -19.73
CA PRO A 120 -25.00 -34.80 -20.09
C PRO A 120 -25.65 -35.72 -21.11
#